data_61db811a8581f859a81e7e864ecf5bcb
#
_entry.id   61db811a8581f859a81e7e864ecf5bcb
#
_cell.length_a   1.000
_cell.length_b   1.000
_cell.length_c   1.000
_cell.angle_alpha   90.00
_cell.angle_beta   90.00
_cell.angle_gamma   90.00
#
_symmetry.space_group_name_H-M   'P 1'
#
loop_
_entity.id
_entity.type
_entity.pdbx_description
1 polymer ?
#
loop_
_entity_poly.entity_id
_entity_poly.type
_entity_poly.pdbx_seq_one_letter_code
_entity_poly.pdbx_strand_id
1 'polypeptide(L)'
;MSREIYVGLSGASAAWANYEIIANNVANASTTGFKATRSFHEVVGPSEHALGKVYAMNRGASFDPTDGSIVTDNVSTHLALRGSGFFVVDDGGSQLLTRDGRFSVNAQNLLVDAGGRPVQGDGGPIELPQGEVVRVGPDGTVFAGDQEVARLSVVDGAVEQVGLNGFRATGTLGSASAEVVQGALETSNVNAVAAMVELVQASRMFEAHQKAMQASDDLDARLNRFGGR
;
A
#
# COMPACT_ATOMS: atom_id res chain seq x y z
N MET A 1 21.19 -29.12 -16.98
CA MET A 1 20.75 -28.19 -15.94
C MET A 1 19.70 -28.89 -15.09
N SER A 2 20.03 -29.11 -13.83
CA SER A 2 19.24 -29.96 -12.93
C SER A 2 17.92 -29.28 -12.60
N ARG A 3 16.81 -30.03 -12.60
CA ARG A 3 15.48 -29.57 -12.18
C ARG A 3 15.47 -28.94 -10.78
N GLU A 4 16.46 -29.23 -9.96
CA GLU A 4 16.65 -28.69 -8.61
C GLU A 4 16.96 -27.20 -8.61
N ILE A 5 17.67 -26.70 -9.63
CA ILE A 5 17.97 -25.28 -9.80
C ILE A 5 16.68 -24.46 -10.00
N TYR A 6 15.69 -24.97 -10.74
CA TYR A 6 14.42 -24.27 -10.94
C TYR A 6 13.59 -24.17 -9.66
N VAL A 7 13.62 -25.18 -8.80
CA VAL A 7 12.95 -25.14 -7.49
C VAL A 7 13.66 -24.15 -6.57
N GLY A 8 14.99 -24.18 -6.55
CA GLY A 8 15.80 -23.22 -5.79
C GLY A 8 15.58 -21.77 -6.25
N LEU A 9 15.54 -21.55 -7.58
CA LEU A 9 15.31 -20.24 -8.18
C LEU A 9 13.90 -19.71 -7.86
N SER A 10 12.86 -20.57 -7.92
CA SER A 10 11.50 -20.15 -7.56
C SER A 10 11.39 -19.75 -6.09
N GLY A 11 12.03 -20.50 -5.19
CA GLY A 11 12.10 -20.17 -3.77
C GLY A 11 12.87 -18.87 -3.50
N ALA A 12 14.01 -18.66 -4.16
CA ALA A 12 14.79 -17.44 -4.06
C ALA A 12 14.02 -16.21 -4.59
N SER A 13 13.31 -16.37 -5.73
CA SER A 13 12.47 -15.29 -6.28
C SER A 13 11.32 -14.93 -5.35
N ALA A 14 10.64 -15.91 -4.76
CA ALA A 14 9.59 -15.66 -3.78
C ALA A 14 10.13 -14.98 -2.51
N ALA A 15 11.30 -15.41 -2.02
CA ALA A 15 11.96 -14.79 -0.87
C ALA A 15 12.37 -13.34 -1.17
N TRP A 16 12.86 -13.06 -2.38
CA TRP A 16 13.20 -11.71 -2.83
C TRP A 16 11.97 -10.81 -2.90
N ALA A 17 10.89 -11.26 -3.53
CA ALA A 17 9.65 -10.50 -3.60
C ALA A 17 9.07 -10.17 -2.22
N ASN A 18 9.15 -11.12 -1.28
CA ASN A 18 8.75 -10.88 0.10
C ASN A 18 9.65 -9.86 0.80
N TYR A 19 10.97 -9.94 0.58
CA TYR A 19 11.93 -8.96 1.09
C TYR A 19 11.61 -7.54 0.60
N GLU A 20 11.32 -7.37 -0.70
CA GLU A 20 10.96 -6.08 -1.29
C GLU A 20 9.69 -5.49 -0.66
N ILE A 21 8.67 -6.31 -0.43
CA ILE A 21 7.43 -5.87 0.23
C ILE A 21 7.69 -5.41 1.65
N ILE A 22 8.45 -6.18 2.44
CA ILE A 22 8.79 -5.81 3.83
C ILE A 22 9.65 -4.55 3.84
N ALA A 23 10.63 -4.43 2.93
CA ALA A 23 11.47 -3.25 2.81
C ALA A 23 10.65 -1.99 2.48
N ASN A 24 9.67 -2.12 1.59
CA ASN A 24 8.73 -1.05 1.27
C ASN A 24 7.88 -0.66 2.50
N ASN A 25 7.36 -1.62 3.26
CA ASN A 25 6.62 -1.38 4.49
C ASN A 25 7.48 -0.63 5.53
N VAL A 26 8.73 -1.04 5.72
CA VAL A 26 9.67 -0.37 6.64
C VAL A 26 9.93 1.07 6.20
N ALA A 27 10.20 1.28 4.92
CA ALA A 27 10.46 2.62 4.37
C ALA A 27 9.27 3.58 4.55
N ASN A 28 8.04 3.04 4.57
CA ASN A 28 6.80 3.81 4.68
C ASN A 28 6.11 3.69 6.05
N ALA A 29 6.81 3.19 7.07
CA ALA A 29 6.24 3.05 8.41
C ALA A 29 5.89 4.40 9.08
N SER A 30 6.51 5.51 8.63
CA SER A 30 6.20 6.87 9.06
C SER A 30 5.39 7.69 8.05
N THR A 31 4.97 7.07 6.94
CA THR A 31 4.23 7.75 5.88
C THR A 31 2.75 7.83 6.24
N THR A 32 2.18 9.02 6.21
CA THR A 32 0.76 9.27 6.51
C THR A 32 -0.15 8.54 5.53
N GLY A 33 -1.17 7.86 6.06
CA GLY A 33 -2.16 7.13 5.25
C GLY A 33 -1.61 5.90 4.52
N PHE A 34 -0.37 5.48 4.82
CA PHE A 34 0.19 4.28 4.21
C PHE A 34 -0.47 3.02 4.78
N LYS A 35 -0.80 2.10 3.88
CA LYS A 35 -1.32 0.78 4.23
C LYS A 35 -0.27 -0.29 3.91
N ALA A 36 0.06 -1.11 4.90
CA ALA A 36 1.02 -2.20 4.76
C ALA A 36 0.64 -3.12 3.60
N THR A 37 1.62 -3.52 2.82
CA THR A 37 1.44 -4.51 1.76
C THR A 37 1.84 -5.89 2.29
N ARG A 38 1.07 -6.93 1.94
CA ARG A 38 1.34 -8.33 2.27
C ARG A 38 1.43 -9.17 1.00
N SER A 39 2.40 -10.05 0.93
CA SER A 39 2.53 -11.02 -0.17
C SER A 39 1.59 -12.20 0.02
N PHE A 40 0.99 -12.66 -1.06
CA PHE A 40 0.27 -13.92 -1.11
C PHE A 40 1.10 -14.96 -1.87
N HIS A 41 1.42 -16.04 -1.20
CA HIS A 41 2.08 -17.18 -1.81
C HIS A 41 1.06 -18.32 -1.92
N GLU A 42 0.92 -18.85 -3.11
CA GLU A 42 0.19 -20.08 -3.31
C GLU A 42 1.19 -21.24 -3.48
N VAL A 43 0.97 -22.26 -2.69
CA VAL A 43 1.69 -23.51 -2.83
C VAL A 43 0.98 -24.32 -3.91
N VAL A 44 1.54 -24.33 -5.12
CA VAL A 44 1.02 -25.17 -6.20
C VAL A 44 1.52 -26.59 -5.96
N GLY A 45 0.61 -27.43 -5.49
CA GLY A 45 0.85 -28.87 -5.29
C GLY A 45 1.04 -29.62 -6.62
N PRO A 46 1.43 -30.87 -6.58
CA PRO A 46 1.66 -31.67 -7.79
C PRO A 46 0.35 -31.80 -8.57
N SER A 47 0.31 -31.23 -9.79
CA SER A 47 -0.62 -31.69 -10.80
C SER A 47 -0.22 -33.10 -11.21
N GLU A 48 -1.13 -33.91 -11.76
CA GLU A 48 -0.85 -35.29 -12.22
C GLU A 48 0.39 -35.41 -13.13
N HIS A 49 0.90 -34.29 -13.66
CA HIS A 49 2.08 -34.20 -14.53
C HIS A 49 3.34 -33.67 -13.80
N ALA A 50 3.30 -33.31 -12.54
CA ALA A 50 4.41 -32.64 -11.81
C ALA A 50 5.04 -33.55 -10.75
N LEU A 51 5.41 -34.75 -11.06
CA LEU A 51 6.33 -35.65 -10.32
C LEU A 51 6.52 -35.33 -8.81
N GLY A 52 5.46 -35.00 -8.08
CA GLY A 52 5.47 -34.81 -6.62
C GLY A 52 6.20 -33.56 -6.09
N LYS A 53 6.54 -32.58 -6.93
CA LYS A 53 7.23 -31.35 -6.50
C LYS A 53 6.23 -30.21 -6.22
N VAL A 54 6.53 -29.45 -5.18
CA VAL A 54 5.76 -28.30 -4.73
C VAL A 54 6.52 -27.04 -5.12
N TYR A 55 5.86 -26.11 -5.81
CA TYR A 55 6.43 -24.82 -6.19
C TYR A 55 5.74 -23.70 -5.39
N ALA A 56 6.50 -22.79 -4.83
CA ALA A 56 5.98 -21.55 -4.29
C ALA A 56 5.81 -20.55 -5.45
N MET A 57 4.58 -20.17 -5.75
CA MET A 57 4.29 -19.12 -6.72
C MET A 57 3.82 -17.88 -5.96
N ASN A 58 4.46 -16.74 -6.23
CA ASN A 58 3.95 -15.46 -5.78
C ASN A 58 2.72 -15.12 -6.63
N ARG A 59 1.54 -15.02 -6.01
CA ARG A 59 0.26 -14.67 -6.68
C ARG A 59 -0.02 -13.17 -6.69
N GLY A 60 0.83 -12.37 -6.07
CA GLY A 60 0.68 -10.93 -5.98
C GLY A 60 0.82 -10.41 -4.56
N ALA A 61 0.54 -9.15 -4.41
CA ALA A 61 0.52 -8.46 -3.14
C ALA A 61 -0.84 -7.77 -2.96
N SER A 62 -1.30 -7.66 -1.72
CA SER A 62 -2.50 -6.90 -1.36
C SER A 62 -2.16 -6.02 -0.17
N PHE A 63 -2.85 -4.90 -0.05
CA PHE A 63 -2.70 -4.03 1.10
C PHE A 63 -3.54 -4.54 2.29
N ASP A 64 -3.10 -4.20 3.50
CA ASP A 64 -3.83 -4.45 4.73
C ASP A 64 -4.79 -3.27 4.98
N PRO A 65 -6.12 -3.48 4.94
CA PRO A 65 -7.10 -2.41 5.08
C PRO A 65 -7.24 -1.87 6.50
N THR A 66 -6.59 -2.47 7.50
CA THR A 66 -6.71 -2.04 8.89
C THR A 66 -6.30 -0.59 9.08
N ASP A 67 -7.02 0.13 9.94
CA ASP A 67 -6.76 1.54 10.19
C ASP A 67 -5.44 1.72 10.95
N GLY A 68 -4.69 2.78 10.58
CA GLY A 68 -3.57 3.28 11.35
C GLY A 68 -4.04 4.07 12.58
N SER A 69 -3.11 4.49 13.44
CA SER A 69 -3.44 5.37 14.55
C SER A 69 -3.74 6.79 14.04
N ILE A 70 -4.76 7.42 14.61
CA ILE A 70 -5.09 8.82 14.29
C ILE A 70 -4.34 9.72 15.30
N VAL A 71 -3.55 10.65 14.77
CA VAL A 71 -2.76 11.62 15.55
C VAL A 71 -3.23 13.02 15.23
N THR A 72 -3.60 13.78 16.26
CA THR A 72 -4.06 15.17 16.14
C THR A 72 -2.87 16.11 16.02
N ASP A 73 -2.88 17.00 15.03
CA ASP A 73 -1.86 18.04 14.81
C ASP A 73 -2.44 19.45 14.79
N ASN A 74 -3.77 19.59 14.89
CA ASN A 74 -4.53 20.84 14.91
C ASN A 74 -4.37 21.72 13.65
N VAL A 75 -3.95 21.15 12.52
CA VAL A 75 -3.95 21.83 11.22
C VAL A 75 -5.34 21.69 10.59
N SER A 76 -6.03 22.80 10.38
CA SER A 76 -7.44 22.80 9.96
C SER A 76 -7.71 22.12 8.62
N THR A 77 -6.71 22.03 7.74
CA THR A 77 -6.81 21.36 6.44
C THR A 77 -6.41 19.89 6.47
N HIS A 78 -5.86 19.41 7.59
CA HIS A 78 -5.54 18.01 7.77
C HIS A 78 -6.77 17.22 8.20
N LEU A 79 -6.98 16.09 7.54
CA LEU A 79 -8.16 15.25 7.72
C LEU A 79 -7.77 13.78 7.87
N ALA A 80 -8.41 13.09 8.79
CA ALA A 80 -8.29 11.65 8.90
C ALA A 80 -9.65 10.99 8.74
N LEU A 81 -9.68 9.74 8.28
CA LEU A 81 -10.88 8.92 8.26
C LEU A 81 -10.85 7.92 9.39
N ARG A 82 -11.96 7.81 10.12
CA ARG A 82 -12.20 6.74 11.09
C ARG A 82 -13.19 5.76 10.47
N GLY A 83 -12.74 4.54 10.21
CA GLY A 83 -13.50 3.52 9.51
C GLY A 83 -13.09 3.35 8.05
N SER A 84 -13.78 2.43 7.33
CA SER A 84 -13.44 2.11 5.94
C SER A 84 -13.80 3.24 4.98
N GLY A 85 -12.96 3.47 3.97
CA GLY A 85 -13.18 4.44 2.90
C GLY A 85 -11.89 5.13 2.49
N PHE A 86 -11.98 5.98 1.49
CA PHE A 86 -10.88 6.73 0.90
C PHE A 86 -11.35 8.11 0.48
N PHE A 87 -10.49 9.11 0.61
CA PHE A 87 -10.67 10.39 -0.05
C PHE A 87 -10.47 10.24 -1.55
N VAL A 88 -11.22 11.01 -2.32
CA VAL A 88 -11.11 11.04 -3.79
C VAL A 88 -10.32 12.28 -4.21
N VAL A 89 -9.29 12.09 -5.02
CA VAL A 89 -8.52 13.18 -5.63
C VAL A 89 -8.49 13.02 -7.15
N ASP A 90 -8.38 14.12 -7.87
CA ASP A 90 -8.31 14.10 -9.34
C ASP A 90 -6.85 14.04 -9.81
N ASP A 91 -6.49 12.96 -10.49
CA ASP A 91 -5.19 12.76 -11.09
C ASP A 91 -5.28 12.93 -12.62
N GLY A 92 -5.48 14.18 -13.05
CA GLY A 92 -5.54 14.54 -14.48
C GLY A 92 -6.74 13.96 -15.21
N GLY A 93 -7.92 13.93 -14.58
CA GLY A 93 -9.18 13.40 -15.13
C GLY A 93 -9.42 11.93 -14.76
N SER A 94 -8.54 11.32 -13.98
CA SER A 94 -8.73 9.99 -13.40
C SER A 94 -8.92 10.11 -11.89
N GLN A 95 -9.84 9.33 -11.32
CA GLN A 95 -10.01 9.28 -9.87
C GLN A 95 -8.90 8.45 -9.24
N LEU A 96 -8.16 9.08 -8.32
CA LEU A 96 -7.24 8.42 -7.44
C LEU A 96 -7.79 8.49 -6.03
N LEU A 97 -7.70 7.39 -5.31
CA LEU A 97 -8.18 7.27 -3.95
C LEU A 97 -6.99 7.34 -2.99
N THR A 98 -7.15 7.96 -1.82
CA THR A 98 -6.07 8.10 -0.86
C THR A 98 -6.57 8.09 0.58
N ARG A 99 -5.71 7.64 1.50
CA ARG A 99 -5.85 7.80 2.95
C ARG A 99 -4.96 8.92 3.50
N ASP A 100 -4.11 9.52 2.65
CA ASP A 100 -3.27 10.63 3.04
C ASP A 100 -4.12 11.91 3.12
N GLY A 101 -4.39 12.35 4.32
CA GLY A 101 -5.20 13.53 4.60
C GLY A 101 -4.42 14.82 4.76
N ARG A 102 -3.16 14.90 4.34
CA ARG A 102 -2.34 16.12 4.35
C ARG A 102 -2.75 17.06 3.23
N PHE A 103 -3.92 17.64 3.38
CA PHE A 103 -4.42 18.60 2.40
C PHE A 103 -3.94 20.02 2.68
N SER A 104 -3.88 20.81 1.63
CA SER A 104 -3.53 22.23 1.68
C SER A 104 -4.36 23.02 0.68
N VAL A 105 -4.42 24.34 0.84
CA VAL A 105 -5.10 25.22 -0.11
C VAL A 105 -4.07 25.81 -1.05
N ASN A 106 -4.26 25.63 -2.35
CA ASN A 106 -3.34 26.16 -3.37
C ASN A 106 -3.67 27.64 -3.73
N ALA A 107 -2.87 28.22 -4.65
CA ALA A 107 -3.05 29.60 -5.11
C ALA A 107 -4.39 29.85 -5.86
N GLN A 108 -5.03 28.79 -6.34
CA GLN A 108 -6.33 28.83 -6.99
C GLN A 108 -7.48 28.60 -6.00
N ASN A 109 -7.20 28.59 -4.69
CA ASN A 109 -8.15 28.32 -3.62
C ASN A 109 -8.77 26.92 -3.64
N LEU A 110 -8.12 25.97 -4.31
CA LEU A 110 -8.54 24.58 -4.31
C LEU A 110 -7.91 23.83 -3.14
N LEU A 111 -8.67 22.96 -2.50
CA LEU A 111 -8.15 21.98 -1.58
C LEU A 111 -7.40 20.90 -2.36
N VAL A 112 -6.10 20.75 -2.11
CA VAL A 112 -5.22 19.82 -2.84
C VAL A 112 -4.48 18.91 -1.87
N ASP A 113 -4.09 17.74 -2.38
CA ASP A 113 -3.21 16.82 -1.65
C ASP A 113 -1.73 17.27 -1.71
N ALA A 114 -0.84 16.50 -1.08
CA ALA A 114 0.60 16.75 -1.09
C ALA A 114 1.24 16.70 -2.51
N GLY A 115 0.56 16.09 -3.49
CA GLY A 115 0.97 16.06 -4.89
C GLY A 115 0.40 17.20 -5.73
N GLY A 116 -0.39 18.11 -5.13
CA GLY A 116 -1.06 19.21 -5.82
C GLY A 116 -2.34 18.79 -6.57
N ARG A 117 -2.86 17.59 -6.35
CA ARG A 117 -4.07 17.07 -6.98
C ARG A 117 -5.30 17.56 -6.23
N PRO A 118 -6.33 18.09 -6.93
CA PRO A 118 -7.53 18.59 -6.31
C PRO A 118 -8.33 17.50 -5.59
N VAL A 119 -8.73 17.77 -4.35
CA VAL A 119 -9.64 16.90 -3.59
C VAL A 119 -11.04 17.06 -4.13
N GLN A 120 -11.73 15.94 -4.34
CA GLN A 120 -13.06 15.90 -4.89
C GLN A 120 -14.13 15.90 -3.81
N GLY A 121 -15.11 16.75 -4.01
CA GLY A 121 -16.40 16.69 -3.31
C GLY A 121 -17.51 16.17 -4.22
N ASP A 122 -18.74 16.12 -3.69
CA ASP A 122 -19.94 15.67 -4.43
C ASP A 122 -20.22 16.50 -5.72
N GLY A 123 -19.76 17.75 -5.76
CA GLY A 123 -19.94 18.68 -6.89
C GLY A 123 -18.70 18.86 -7.78
N GLY A 124 -17.61 18.18 -7.52
CA GLY A 124 -16.32 18.39 -8.20
C GLY A 124 -15.20 18.84 -7.24
N PRO A 125 -14.12 19.49 -7.75
CA PRO A 125 -13.04 20.00 -6.92
C PRO A 125 -13.56 20.96 -5.85
N ILE A 126 -13.01 20.86 -4.63
CA ILE A 126 -13.42 21.70 -3.49
C ILE A 126 -12.71 23.03 -3.57
N GLU A 127 -13.50 24.11 -3.79
CA GLU A 127 -13.00 25.48 -3.78
C GLU A 127 -13.30 26.13 -2.41
N LEU A 128 -12.29 26.77 -1.83
CA LEU A 128 -12.38 27.42 -0.52
C LEU A 128 -12.22 28.93 -0.69
N PRO A 129 -13.14 29.78 -0.15
CA PRO A 129 -12.96 31.21 -0.18
C PRO A 129 -11.70 31.66 0.55
N GLN A 130 -11.03 32.71 0.02
CA GLN A 130 -9.80 33.22 0.62
C GLN A 130 -10.04 33.82 2.01
N GLY A 131 -9.17 33.47 2.95
CA GLY A 131 -9.15 34.10 4.28
C GLY A 131 -10.18 33.56 5.26
N GLU A 132 -11.00 32.61 4.85
CA GLU A 132 -12.00 31.98 5.72
C GLU A 132 -11.43 30.78 6.48
N VAL A 133 -11.92 30.56 7.70
CA VAL A 133 -11.56 29.41 8.51
C VAL A 133 -12.31 28.19 7.99
N VAL A 134 -11.53 27.18 7.59
CA VAL A 134 -12.10 25.91 7.09
C VAL A 134 -12.48 25.03 8.28
N ARG A 135 -13.73 24.58 8.32
CA ARG A 135 -14.22 23.56 9.25
C ARG A 135 -14.79 22.41 8.46
N VAL A 136 -14.53 21.20 8.93
CA VAL A 136 -15.04 19.96 8.31
C VAL A 136 -15.82 19.19 9.36
N GLY A 137 -17.07 18.89 9.03
CA GLY A 137 -17.94 18.08 9.88
C GLY A 137 -17.59 16.59 9.84
N PRO A 138 -18.04 15.83 10.85
CA PRO A 138 -17.82 14.38 10.89
C PRO A 138 -18.43 13.62 9.70
N ASP A 139 -19.44 14.21 9.06
CA ASP A 139 -20.12 13.69 7.86
C ASP A 139 -19.44 14.09 6.53
N GLY A 140 -18.27 14.78 6.63
CA GLY A 140 -17.52 15.27 5.48
C GLY A 140 -17.99 16.60 4.92
N THR A 141 -18.97 17.29 5.55
CA THR A 141 -19.41 18.62 5.10
C THR A 141 -18.33 19.65 5.39
N VAL A 142 -17.93 20.41 4.36
CA VAL A 142 -16.90 21.45 4.41
C VAL A 142 -17.54 22.81 4.53
N PHE A 143 -17.16 23.55 5.56
CA PHE A 143 -17.60 24.92 5.83
C PHE A 143 -16.45 25.89 5.67
N ALA A 144 -16.72 27.02 5.04
CA ALA A 144 -15.86 28.20 5.06
C ALA A 144 -16.56 29.29 5.88
N GLY A 145 -16.03 29.62 7.06
CA GLY A 145 -16.76 30.40 8.04
C GLY A 145 -18.05 29.68 8.48
N ASP A 146 -19.20 30.32 8.21
CA ASP A 146 -20.54 29.77 8.52
C ASP A 146 -21.26 29.21 7.28
N GLN A 147 -20.64 29.28 6.11
CA GLN A 147 -21.24 28.81 4.87
C GLN A 147 -20.76 27.38 4.52
N GLU A 148 -21.71 26.50 4.23
CA GLU A 148 -21.41 25.21 3.61
C GLU A 148 -20.98 25.43 2.15
N VAL A 149 -19.78 24.95 1.80
CA VAL A 149 -19.22 25.13 0.43
C VAL A 149 -19.17 23.85 -0.36
N ALA A 150 -18.97 22.72 0.30
CA ALA A 150 -18.89 21.41 -0.37
C ALA A 150 -19.10 20.28 0.64
N ARG A 151 -19.22 19.06 0.12
CA ARG A 151 -19.11 17.84 0.91
C ARG A 151 -18.02 16.95 0.32
N LEU A 152 -17.11 16.45 1.16
CA LEU A 152 -16.03 15.54 0.77
C LEU A 152 -16.60 14.26 0.16
N SER A 153 -16.08 13.87 -0.98
CA SER A 153 -16.39 12.56 -1.55
C SER A 153 -15.53 11.51 -0.85
N VAL A 154 -16.16 10.70 0.01
CA VAL A 154 -15.53 9.57 0.69
C VAL A 154 -16.18 8.29 0.18
N VAL A 155 -15.37 7.41 -0.39
CA VAL A 155 -15.84 6.21 -1.08
C VAL A 155 -15.20 4.96 -0.49
N ASP A 156 -15.93 3.85 -0.59
CA ASP A 156 -15.44 2.51 -0.19
C ASP A 156 -15.74 1.51 -1.31
N GLY A 157 -14.90 0.49 -1.44
CA GLY A 157 -15.07 -0.56 -2.43
C GLY A 157 -13.80 -1.35 -2.69
N ALA A 158 -13.85 -2.19 -3.72
CA ALA A 158 -12.70 -2.96 -4.14
C ALA A 158 -11.67 -2.05 -4.82
N VAL A 159 -10.47 -1.99 -4.25
CA VAL A 159 -9.39 -1.12 -4.74
C VAL A 159 -8.07 -1.89 -4.85
N GLU A 160 -7.20 -1.41 -5.72
CA GLU A 160 -5.83 -1.85 -5.91
C GLU A 160 -4.89 -0.71 -5.56
N GLN A 161 -3.80 -1.00 -4.86
CA GLN A 161 -2.80 0.00 -4.50
C GLN A 161 -1.98 0.41 -5.73
N VAL A 162 -1.88 1.71 -5.96
CA VAL A 162 -1.10 2.32 -7.04
C VAL A 162 -0.13 3.33 -6.44
N GLY A 163 1.16 2.98 -6.43
CA GLY A 163 2.17 3.81 -5.77
C GLY A 163 2.16 3.66 -4.23
N LEU A 164 2.56 4.73 -3.53
CA LEU A 164 2.75 4.68 -2.07
C LEU A 164 1.44 4.85 -1.29
N ASN A 165 0.68 5.91 -1.58
CA ASN A 165 -0.53 6.31 -0.84
C ASN A 165 -1.77 6.40 -1.75
N GLY A 166 -1.65 5.95 -3.00
CA GLY A 166 -2.73 5.98 -3.98
C GLY A 166 -3.37 4.61 -4.14
N PHE A 167 -4.69 4.63 -4.39
CA PHE A 167 -5.47 3.44 -4.70
C PHE A 167 -6.35 3.72 -5.91
N ARG A 168 -6.60 2.71 -6.71
CA ARG A 168 -7.50 2.77 -7.85
C ARG A 168 -8.62 1.77 -7.67
N ALA A 169 -9.83 2.19 -8.01
CA ALA A 169 -10.97 1.29 -7.98
C ALA A 169 -10.79 0.15 -9.01
N THR A 170 -11.05 -1.07 -8.57
CA THR A 170 -11.14 -2.26 -9.45
C THR A 170 -12.57 -2.73 -9.64
N GLY A 171 -13.53 -2.08 -8.98
CA GLY A 171 -14.96 -2.37 -9.03
C GLY A 171 -15.79 -1.12 -8.81
N THR A 172 -17.08 -1.31 -8.56
CA THR A 172 -18.00 -0.23 -8.19
C THR A 172 -17.65 0.31 -6.80
N LEU A 173 -17.53 1.64 -6.70
CA LEU A 173 -17.39 2.33 -5.43
C LEU A 173 -18.77 2.66 -4.86
N GLY A 174 -18.92 2.48 -3.56
CA GLY A 174 -20.07 2.93 -2.79
C GLY A 174 -19.69 4.14 -1.92
N SER A 175 -20.70 4.83 -1.39
CA SER A 175 -20.46 5.85 -0.37
C SER A 175 -19.94 5.19 0.90
N ALA A 176 -18.84 5.71 1.45
CA ALA A 176 -18.31 5.22 2.71
C ALA A 176 -19.11 5.74 3.90
N SER A 177 -19.13 4.96 4.97
CA SER A 177 -19.70 5.37 6.27
C SER A 177 -18.62 5.85 7.25
N ALA A 178 -17.44 6.23 6.74
CA ALA A 178 -16.34 6.71 7.56
C ALA A 178 -16.64 8.09 8.16
N GLU A 179 -16.22 8.29 9.41
CA GLU A 179 -16.26 9.59 10.07
C GLU A 179 -15.01 10.39 9.71
N VAL A 180 -15.20 11.65 9.30
CA VAL A 180 -14.09 12.58 9.03
C VAL A 180 -13.66 13.26 10.32
N VAL A 181 -12.37 13.19 10.63
CA VAL A 181 -11.76 13.85 11.81
C VAL A 181 -10.86 14.97 11.32
N GLN A 182 -11.24 16.22 11.64
CA GLN A 182 -10.46 17.40 11.29
C GLN A 182 -9.30 17.63 12.26
N GLY A 183 -8.20 18.19 11.77
CA GLY A 183 -6.99 18.51 12.56
C GLY A 183 -6.24 17.27 13.01
N ALA A 184 -6.34 16.18 12.26
CA ALA A 184 -5.70 14.92 12.55
C ALA A 184 -5.25 14.22 11.26
N LEU A 185 -4.28 13.33 11.40
CA LEU A 185 -3.77 12.50 10.31
C LEU A 185 -3.77 11.03 10.73
N GLU A 186 -4.06 10.16 9.77
CA GLU A 186 -3.90 8.73 9.94
C GLU A 186 -2.42 8.36 9.71
N THR A 187 -1.77 7.73 10.68
CA THR A 187 -0.41 7.21 10.52
C THR A 187 -0.42 5.89 9.76
N SER A 188 0.75 5.45 9.31
CA SER A 188 0.90 4.11 8.75
C SER A 188 0.40 3.03 9.74
N ASN A 189 -0.22 1.96 9.22
CA ASN A 189 -0.56 0.78 10.02
C ASN A 189 0.61 -0.20 10.18
N VAL A 190 1.80 0.15 9.68
CA VAL A 190 3.04 -0.63 9.82
C VAL A 190 3.66 -0.43 11.19
N ASN A 191 3.91 -1.52 11.92
CA ASN A 191 4.78 -1.48 13.08
C ASN A 191 6.25 -1.52 12.63
N ALA A 192 6.93 -0.37 12.70
CA ALA A 192 8.30 -0.21 12.21
C ALA A 192 9.29 -1.21 12.83
N VAL A 193 9.20 -1.45 14.15
CA VAL A 193 10.12 -2.34 14.85
C VAL A 193 9.90 -3.80 14.43
N ALA A 194 8.64 -4.22 14.38
CA ALA A 194 8.31 -5.58 13.94
C ALA A 194 8.72 -5.78 12.47
N ALA A 195 8.43 -4.83 11.59
CA ALA A 195 8.80 -4.90 10.18
C ALA A 195 10.32 -4.92 9.95
N MET A 196 11.12 -4.22 10.78
CA MET A 196 12.58 -4.31 10.73
C MET A 196 13.09 -5.71 11.10
N VAL A 197 12.49 -6.36 12.10
CA VAL A 197 12.85 -7.75 12.47
C VAL A 197 12.49 -8.71 11.34
N GLU A 198 11.31 -8.54 10.74
CA GLU A 198 10.88 -9.33 9.57
C GLU A 198 11.83 -9.13 8.38
N LEU A 199 12.28 -7.89 8.14
CA LEU A 199 13.24 -7.57 7.07
C LEU A 199 14.55 -8.34 7.24
N VAL A 200 15.10 -8.37 8.46
CA VAL A 200 16.32 -9.13 8.77
C VAL A 200 16.12 -10.63 8.55
N GLN A 201 14.95 -11.15 8.93
CA GLN A 201 14.61 -12.57 8.72
C GLN A 201 14.48 -12.89 7.22
N ALA A 202 13.82 -12.03 6.46
CA ALA A 202 13.67 -12.18 5.00
C ALA A 202 15.03 -12.13 4.28
N SER A 203 15.92 -11.21 4.67
CA SER A 203 17.29 -11.15 4.17
C SER A 203 18.05 -12.45 4.40
N ARG A 204 18.01 -12.98 5.63
CA ARG A 204 18.69 -14.25 5.97
C ARG A 204 18.11 -15.43 5.19
N MET A 205 16.79 -15.44 4.96
CA MET A 205 16.14 -16.49 4.18
C MET A 205 16.59 -16.44 2.73
N PHE A 206 16.67 -15.25 2.13
CA PHE A 206 17.19 -15.07 0.78
C PHE A 206 18.66 -15.52 0.66
N GLU A 207 19.52 -15.14 1.62
CA GLU A 207 20.91 -15.61 1.67
C GLU A 207 21.01 -17.14 1.79
N ALA A 208 20.12 -17.76 2.58
CA ALA A 208 20.08 -19.21 2.72
C ALA A 208 19.73 -19.90 1.39
N HIS A 209 18.75 -19.35 0.63
CA HIS A 209 18.42 -19.84 -0.71
C HIS A 209 19.60 -19.71 -1.68
N GLN A 210 20.32 -18.57 -1.66
CA GLN A 210 21.51 -18.38 -2.50
C GLN A 210 22.61 -19.40 -2.16
N LYS A 211 22.89 -19.62 -0.88
CA LYS A 211 23.88 -20.63 -0.45
C LYS A 211 23.48 -22.06 -0.84
N ALA A 212 22.19 -22.38 -0.75
CA ALA A 212 21.68 -23.68 -1.16
C ALA A 212 21.85 -23.91 -2.67
N MET A 213 21.59 -22.88 -3.50
CA MET A 213 21.83 -22.95 -4.94
C MET A 213 23.31 -23.13 -5.27
N GLN A 214 24.20 -22.36 -4.61
CA GLN A 214 25.66 -22.52 -4.79
C GLN A 214 26.14 -23.92 -4.41
N ALA A 215 25.65 -24.46 -3.29
CA ALA A 215 26.00 -25.83 -2.88
C ALA A 215 25.52 -26.90 -3.88
N SER A 216 24.33 -26.69 -4.50
CA SER A 216 23.83 -27.56 -5.55
C SER A 216 24.71 -27.52 -6.82
N ASP A 217 25.11 -26.31 -7.23
CA ASP A 217 26.00 -26.12 -8.39
C ASP A 217 27.37 -26.77 -8.17
N ASP A 218 27.92 -26.63 -6.95
CA ASP A 218 29.20 -27.28 -6.57
C ASP A 218 29.10 -28.82 -6.59
N LEU A 219 27.96 -29.37 -6.16
CA LEU A 219 27.71 -30.81 -6.21
C LEU A 219 27.61 -31.29 -7.66
N ASP A 220 26.87 -30.59 -8.52
CA ASP A 220 26.75 -30.91 -9.96
C ASP A 220 28.13 -30.84 -10.63
N ALA A 221 28.94 -29.83 -10.31
CA ALA A 221 30.30 -29.69 -10.84
C ALA A 221 31.22 -30.89 -10.43
N ARG A 222 31.09 -31.33 -9.17
CA ARG A 222 31.83 -32.51 -8.68
C ARG A 222 31.37 -33.80 -9.37
N LEU A 223 30.05 -34.02 -9.48
CA LEU A 223 29.49 -35.19 -10.13
C LEU A 223 29.93 -35.28 -11.60
N ASN A 224 29.95 -34.15 -12.32
CA ASN A 224 30.42 -34.12 -13.72
C ASN A 224 31.91 -34.44 -13.84
N ARG A 225 32.75 -34.10 -12.84
CA ARG A 225 34.17 -34.50 -12.85
C ARG A 225 34.38 -35.98 -12.59
N PHE A 226 33.50 -36.62 -11.82
CA PHE A 226 33.60 -38.06 -11.53
C PHE A 226 32.95 -38.93 -12.66
N GLY A 227 31.90 -38.41 -13.35
CA GLY A 227 31.23 -39.10 -14.43
C GLY A 227 31.92 -39.02 -15.80
N GLY A 228 32.97 -38.20 -15.95
CA GLY A 228 33.75 -38.01 -17.19
C GLY A 228 35.02 -38.86 -17.29
N ARG A 229 35.09 -39.97 -16.54
CA ARG A 229 36.16 -41.00 -16.68
C ARG A 229 35.60 -42.29 -17.21
#